data_c9a30d26b7182d59dfc769d89bc11342
#
_entry.id   c9a30d26b7182d59dfc769d89bc11342
#
_cell.length_a   1.000
_cell.length_b   1.000
_cell.length_c   1.000
_cell.angle_alpha   90.00
_cell.angle_beta   90.00
_cell.angle_gamma   90.00
#
_symmetry.space_group_name_H-M   'P 1'
#
loop_
_entity.id
_entity.type
_entity.pdbx_description
1 polymer ?
#
loop_
_entity_poly.entity_id
_entity_poly.type
_entity_poly.pdbx_seq_one_letter_code
_entity_poly.pdbx_strand_id
1 'polypeptide(L)'
;VNNRRTSLQELRPGDVLFIVGFKLIIGSNYIAFNNPGNTVKWDNNILQNMKPQEFDGEGKTKTTEIRPQFFYRAPRFKRDISTLKFKVDMPPAKEAQNNMPMAMIMGPSITMGMASMSSGAFSVINAINSGGNVMSVIPTAAVSVSMLLGMVMWPIITKKHEKKESQRCEAERQKLYKEYLFSLRDTIRREIENQEQILRENNISIDEASDRIINRLGNLWERNINQDDFLSISLGNGNIQMCEEIQFPDRKFSVNKDNLINDMFALANEPRELKSVPVVHSFKNNKVTGIIGENERKVKDFVMSLIIKIAALHSYDELKLVFILSEKDDDIVNVVKWFPHTWDDEHVKRYIATNLREAKEISSELEQEFYNRLEMRNEDIAAPYYLIISTNKEIAEKTEIYDKVIENSNCNGYSIINVCGKFRMLPKETVSVIEIDDEGSKIYEKNDISGNSIMFEAESGIKCNINDIAVRLANTQLDIASRMHELPDMITFLDMYGVDRIEHLNPLIRWKENNPTVSLSAPVGVDTTGELFTLDLHEKYQGPHGLVAGMTGSGKSEFIITYILSMAVNYHPDEVAF
;
A
#
# COMPACT_ATOMS: atom_id res chain seq x y z
N VAL A 1 -17.74 -27.41 28.53
CA VAL A 1 -17.31 -27.35 27.13
C VAL A 1 -16.46 -26.10 26.96
N ASN A 2 -15.24 -26.23 26.41
CA ASN A 2 -14.29 -25.12 26.16
C ASN A 2 -14.14 -24.16 27.35
N ASN A 3 -13.91 -24.74 28.54
CA ASN A 3 -13.80 -24.05 29.84
C ASN A 3 -15.07 -23.36 30.35
N ARG A 4 -16.23 -23.52 29.68
CA ARG A 4 -17.52 -23.03 30.19
C ARG A 4 -18.32 -24.21 30.81
N ARG A 5 -18.92 -23.95 31.95
CA ARG A 5 -19.85 -24.90 32.58
C ARG A 5 -21.22 -24.75 31.93
N THR A 6 -21.70 -25.79 31.23
CA THR A 6 -22.99 -25.84 30.57
C THR A 6 -23.80 -27.03 31.01
N SER A 7 -25.11 -26.91 31.05
CA SER A 7 -26.02 -28.03 31.33
C SER A 7 -26.48 -28.72 30.04
N LEU A 8 -26.49 -27.98 28.90
CA LEU A 8 -26.85 -28.48 27.59
C LEU A 8 -26.14 -27.62 26.54
N GLN A 9 -25.41 -28.25 25.63
CA GLN A 9 -24.75 -27.57 24.50
C GLN A 9 -24.59 -28.54 23.33
N GLU A 10 -24.89 -28.10 22.14
CA GLU A 10 -24.55 -28.81 20.90
C GLU A 10 -23.04 -28.77 20.69
N LEU A 11 -22.45 -29.95 20.44
CA LEU A 11 -21.01 -30.09 20.26
C LEU A 11 -20.64 -30.05 18.81
N ARG A 12 -19.54 -29.34 18.51
CA ARG A 12 -18.97 -29.22 17.17
C ARG A 12 -17.57 -29.83 17.12
N PRO A 13 -17.10 -30.24 15.93
CA PRO A 13 -15.71 -30.68 15.78
C PRO A 13 -14.74 -29.61 16.29
N GLY A 14 -13.80 -30.06 17.14
CA GLY A 14 -12.83 -29.22 17.82
C GLY A 14 -13.22 -28.82 19.25
N ASP A 15 -14.44 -29.02 19.68
CA ASP A 15 -14.81 -28.73 21.07
C ASP A 15 -14.07 -29.64 22.05
N VAL A 16 -13.65 -29.02 23.16
CA VAL A 16 -12.95 -29.73 24.25
C VAL A 16 -13.87 -29.78 25.47
N LEU A 17 -14.11 -30.99 25.97
CA LEU A 17 -14.90 -31.22 27.16
C LEU A 17 -14.01 -31.67 28.32
N PHE A 18 -14.28 -31.11 29.48
CA PHE A 18 -13.73 -31.61 30.74
C PHE A 18 -14.84 -32.19 31.60
N ILE A 19 -14.80 -33.51 31.87
CA ILE A 19 -15.79 -34.21 32.66
C ILE A 19 -15.07 -35.02 33.74
N VAL A 20 -15.21 -34.62 34.99
CA VAL A 20 -14.67 -35.36 36.15
C VAL A 20 -13.20 -35.81 35.94
N GLY A 21 -12.35 -34.88 35.46
CA GLY A 21 -10.92 -35.18 35.25
C GLY A 21 -10.57 -35.81 33.89
N PHE A 22 -11.56 -36.08 33.04
CA PHE A 22 -11.32 -36.56 31.68
C PHE A 22 -11.40 -35.39 30.69
N LYS A 23 -10.44 -35.33 29.77
CA LYS A 23 -10.43 -34.43 28.65
C LYS A 23 -10.89 -35.17 27.39
N LEU A 24 -11.98 -34.73 26.78
CA LEU A 24 -12.48 -35.23 25.50
C LEU A 24 -12.33 -34.17 24.42
N ILE A 25 -11.92 -34.58 23.25
CA ILE A 25 -11.83 -33.73 22.06
C ILE A 25 -12.77 -34.28 21.00
N ILE A 26 -13.70 -33.48 20.53
CA ILE A 26 -14.66 -33.85 19.50
C ILE A 26 -14.02 -33.64 18.14
N GLY A 27 -13.83 -34.69 17.36
CA GLY A 27 -13.43 -34.64 15.97
C GLY A 27 -14.64 -34.66 15.02
N SER A 28 -14.41 -34.62 13.72
CA SER A 28 -15.49 -34.66 12.70
C SER A 28 -16.22 -36.01 12.68
N ASN A 29 -15.51 -37.10 12.96
CA ASN A 29 -16.01 -38.47 12.96
C ASN A 29 -15.40 -39.32 14.06
N TYR A 30 -14.76 -38.72 15.06
CA TYR A 30 -14.14 -39.43 16.19
C TYR A 30 -14.23 -38.59 17.47
N ILE A 31 -14.07 -39.26 18.61
CA ILE A 31 -13.88 -38.62 19.91
C ILE A 31 -12.55 -39.13 20.48
N ALA A 32 -11.61 -38.22 20.69
CA ALA A 32 -10.37 -38.55 21.39
C ALA A 32 -10.51 -38.23 22.89
N PHE A 33 -10.01 -39.08 23.76
CA PHE A 33 -10.02 -38.80 25.21
C PHE A 33 -8.83 -39.46 25.90
N ASN A 34 -8.40 -38.85 27.00
CA ASN A 34 -7.43 -39.49 27.87
C ASN A 34 -8.13 -40.51 28.76
N ASN A 35 -7.67 -41.75 28.75
CA ASN A 35 -8.21 -42.84 29.57
C ASN A 35 -7.10 -43.52 30.38
N PRO A 36 -6.51 -42.83 31.37
CA PRO A 36 -5.46 -43.43 32.19
C PRO A 36 -6.01 -44.61 32.98
N GLY A 37 -5.41 -45.76 32.82
CA GLY A 37 -5.80 -46.97 33.51
C GLY A 37 -7.04 -47.69 32.97
N ASN A 38 -7.51 -47.38 31.77
CA ASN A 38 -8.69 -48.01 31.13
C ASN A 38 -9.95 -48.00 31.99
N THR A 39 -10.21 -46.89 32.67
CA THR A 39 -11.34 -46.77 33.62
C THR A 39 -12.66 -46.40 32.93
N VAL A 40 -12.61 -45.85 31.71
CA VAL A 40 -13.80 -45.46 30.93
C VAL A 40 -14.23 -46.62 30.04
N LYS A 41 -15.51 -46.97 30.14
CA LYS A 41 -16.16 -47.96 29.27
C LYS A 41 -17.23 -47.27 28.43
N TRP A 42 -17.37 -47.67 27.18
CA TRP A 42 -18.39 -47.16 26.25
C TRP A 42 -19.14 -48.33 25.61
N ASP A 43 -20.31 -47.99 25.06
CA ASP A 43 -21.11 -48.97 24.32
C ASP A 43 -20.53 -49.10 22.89
N ASN A 44 -20.07 -50.31 22.56
CA ASN A 44 -19.49 -50.63 21.24
C ASN A 44 -20.50 -50.54 20.09
N ASN A 45 -21.79 -50.46 20.37
CA ASN A 45 -22.82 -50.23 19.34
C ASN A 45 -22.90 -48.76 18.93
N ILE A 46 -22.43 -47.86 19.80
CA ILE A 46 -22.47 -46.41 19.56
C ILE A 46 -21.11 -45.89 19.12
N LEU A 47 -20.04 -46.35 19.80
CA LEU A 47 -18.67 -45.92 19.54
C LEU A 47 -17.76 -47.11 19.32
N GLN A 48 -17.13 -47.19 18.15
CA GLN A 48 -16.16 -48.24 17.84
C GLN A 48 -14.73 -47.73 18.06
N ASN A 49 -13.86 -48.61 18.58
CA ASN A 49 -12.45 -48.30 18.66
C ASN A 49 -11.89 -48.01 17.25
N MET A 50 -11.20 -46.91 17.05
CA MET A 50 -10.39 -46.72 15.85
C MET A 50 -9.35 -47.85 15.81
N LYS A 51 -9.42 -48.70 14.79
CA LYS A 51 -8.37 -49.70 14.57
C LYS A 51 -7.07 -48.92 14.28
N PRO A 52 -5.95 -49.29 14.93
CA PRO A 52 -4.65 -48.80 14.51
C PRO A 52 -4.52 -49.12 13.00
N GLN A 53 -4.14 -48.15 12.20
CA GLN A 53 -3.73 -48.48 10.83
C GLN A 53 -2.52 -49.40 10.93
N GLU A 54 -2.73 -50.69 10.67
CA GLU A 54 -1.63 -51.61 10.44
C GLU A 54 -0.98 -51.16 9.12
N PHE A 55 0.17 -50.55 9.25
CA PHE A 55 1.07 -50.36 8.10
C PHE A 55 1.68 -51.76 7.83
N ASP A 56 1.18 -52.41 6.78
CA ASP A 56 1.88 -53.53 6.15
C ASP A 56 3.21 -53.01 5.60
N GLY A 57 4.24 -53.22 6.36
CA GLY A 57 5.59 -52.81 5.98
C GLY A 57 6.62 -53.63 6.78
N GLU A 58 7.07 -54.73 6.19
CA GLU A 58 8.40 -55.25 6.49
C GLU A 58 9.44 -54.18 6.19
N GLY A 59 9.77 -53.39 7.17
CA GLY A 59 10.81 -52.38 7.05
C GLY A 59 11.05 -51.75 8.42
N LYS A 60 12.26 -51.99 8.93
CA LYS A 60 12.84 -51.42 10.13
C LYS A 60 12.10 -50.15 10.55
N THR A 61 11.44 -50.18 11.69
CA THR A 61 10.90 -49.03 12.40
C THR A 61 12.01 -48.00 12.59
N LYS A 62 12.25 -47.17 11.56
CA LYS A 62 12.67 -45.82 11.84
C LYS A 62 11.46 -45.21 12.54
N THR A 63 11.54 -45.02 13.84
CA THR A 63 10.75 -44.01 14.52
C THR A 63 10.99 -42.71 13.73
N THR A 64 10.15 -42.48 12.75
CA THR A 64 10.04 -41.16 12.15
C THR A 64 9.50 -40.34 13.31
N GLU A 65 10.36 -39.66 14.01
CA GLU A 65 9.96 -38.51 14.78
C GLU A 65 9.10 -37.73 13.83
N ILE A 66 7.79 -37.64 14.09
CA ILE A 66 6.90 -36.74 13.38
C ILE A 66 7.40 -35.38 13.82
N ARG A 67 8.38 -34.85 13.10
CA ARG A 67 8.80 -33.47 13.31
C ARG A 67 7.59 -32.63 12.97
N PRO A 68 7.11 -31.78 13.88
CA PRO A 68 6.03 -30.86 13.57
C PRO A 68 6.45 -30.09 12.32
N GLN A 69 5.62 -30.08 11.29
CA GLN A 69 5.85 -29.23 10.13
C GLN A 69 5.52 -27.80 10.53
N PHE A 70 6.55 -27.06 10.87
CA PHE A 70 6.42 -25.63 11.11
C PHE A 70 6.12 -24.88 9.83
N PHE A 71 5.35 -23.80 9.96
CA PHE A 71 5.08 -22.90 8.87
C PHE A 71 6.18 -21.85 8.80
N TYR A 72 6.75 -21.64 7.61
CA TYR A 72 7.76 -20.61 7.36
C TYR A 72 7.16 -19.52 6.49
N ARG A 73 7.30 -18.28 6.95
CA ARG A 73 6.81 -17.10 6.22
C ARG A 73 7.72 -16.79 5.03
N ALA A 74 7.13 -16.47 3.87
CA ALA A 74 7.89 -15.88 2.78
C ALA A 74 8.30 -14.44 3.13
N PRO A 75 9.51 -14.01 2.74
CA PRO A 75 9.88 -12.61 2.85
C PRO A 75 8.88 -11.74 2.08
N ARG A 76 8.39 -10.69 2.74
CA ARG A 76 7.45 -9.78 2.11
C ARG A 76 8.16 -8.84 1.16
N PHE A 77 7.55 -8.66 0.01
CA PHE A 77 7.97 -7.67 -0.96
C PHE A 77 6.87 -6.60 -1.09
N LYS A 78 7.11 -5.43 -0.53
CA LYS A 78 6.18 -4.31 -0.55
C LYS A 78 6.68 -3.27 -1.54
N ARG A 79 5.84 -2.87 -2.49
CA ARG A 79 6.13 -1.73 -3.37
C ARG A 79 5.70 -0.44 -2.70
N ASP A 80 6.60 0.53 -2.64
CA ASP A 80 6.29 1.84 -2.09
C ASP A 80 5.67 2.74 -3.17
N ILE A 81 4.67 3.53 -2.75
CA ILE A 81 4.05 4.52 -3.60
C ILE A 81 4.97 5.74 -3.64
N SER A 82 5.54 6.01 -4.82
CA SER A 82 6.30 7.23 -5.04
C SER A 82 5.37 8.41 -5.24
N THR A 83 5.68 9.53 -4.59
CA THR A 83 4.97 10.79 -4.85
C THR A 83 5.40 11.35 -6.20
N LEU A 84 4.47 11.52 -7.14
CA LEU A 84 4.76 12.13 -8.42
C LEU A 84 5.06 13.62 -8.23
N LYS A 85 6.33 14.01 -8.50
CA LYS A 85 6.79 15.40 -8.32
C LYS A 85 7.27 15.97 -9.63
N PHE A 86 6.63 17.02 -10.12
CA PHE A 86 7.14 17.83 -11.22
C PHE A 86 6.53 19.21 -11.22
N LYS A 87 7.17 20.11 -11.97
CA LYS A 87 6.72 21.47 -12.17
C LYS A 87 6.27 21.63 -13.61
N VAL A 88 5.09 22.20 -13.79
CA VAL A 88 4.53 22.49 -15.12
C VAL A 88 5.05 23.84 -15.60
N ASP A 89 5.55 23.89 -16.83
CA ASP A 89 6.03 25.12 -17.43
C ASP A 89 4.90 25.94 -18.04
N MET A 90 5.02 27.26 -17.95
CA MET A 90 4.10 28.16 -18.65
C MET A 90 4.29 28.07 -20.17
N PRO A 91 3.22 28.26 -20.95
CA PRO A 91 3.38 28.38 -22.40
C PRO A 91 4.34 29.50 -22.73
N PRO A 92 5.23 29.34 -23.72
CA PRO A 92 6.11 30.41 -24.20
C PRO A 92 5.30 31.66 -24.52
N ALA A 93 5.86 32.82 -24.23
CA ALA A 93 5.18 34.08 -24.50
C ALA A 93 4.84 34.23 -26.00
N LYS A 94 3.64 34.73 -26.28
CA LYS A 94 3.24 35.04 -27.64
C LYS A 94 4.11 36.15 -28.17
N GLU A 95 4.70 35.95 -29.36
CA GLU A 95 5.48 37.02 -30.00
C GLU A 95 4.62 38.28 -30.18
N ALA A 96 5.16 39.39 -29.70
CA ALA A 96 4.50 40.69 -29.87
C ALA A 96 4.44 41.03 -31.35
N GLN A 97 3.26 40.92 -31.94
CA GLN A 97 3.07 41.42 -33.31
C GLN A 97 3.35 42.91 -33.35
N ASN A 98 4.28 43.32 -34.18
CA ASN A 98 4.53 44.71 -34.46
C ASN A 98 3.35 45.27 -35.26
N ASN A 99 2.30 45.69 -34.55
CA ASN A 99 1.05 46.19 -35.12
C ASN A 99 1.20 47.65 -35.61
N MET A 100 2.37 48.02 -36.16
CA MET A 100 2.48 49.34 -36.79
C MET A 100 1.47 49.46 -37.91
N PRO A 101 0.63 50.55 -37.93
CA PRO A 101 -0.30 50.79 -39.00
C PRO A 101 0.45 50.85 -40.35
N MET A 102 -0.16 50.26 -41.37
CA MET A 102 0.42 50.23 -42.72
C MET A 102 0.83 51.62 -43.19
N ALA A 103 0.03 52.68 -42.86
CA ALA A 103 0.33 54.07 -43.13
C ALA A 103 1.65 54.58 -42.53
N MET A 104 2.04 54.08 -41.37
CA MET A 104 3.29 54.44 -40.67
C MET A 104 4.52 53.79 -41.31
N ILE A 105 4.36 52.59 -41.82
CA ILE A 105 5.42 51.83 -42.50
C ILE A 105 5.61 52.38 -43.92
N MET A 106 4.50 52.75 -44.61
CA MET A 106 4.52 53.25 -45.99
C MET A 106 4.76 54.77 -46.10
N GLY A 107 4.53 55.51 -44.98
CA GLY A 107 4.64 57.01 -45.01
C GLY A 107 5.98 57.49 -45.54
N PRO A 108 7.12 57.09 -44.99
CA PRO A 108 8.44 57.49 -45.52
C PRO A 108 8.69 57.01 -46.94
N SER A 109 8.20 55.83 -47.30
CA SER A 109 8.35 55.30 -48.67
C SER A 109 7.52 56.06 -49.69
N ILE A 110 6.29 56.47 -49.33
CA ILE A 110 5.41 57.27 -50.21
C ILE A 110 5.97 58.67 -50.38
N THR A 111 6.47 59.29 -49.31
CA THR A 111 7.05 60.66 -49.43
C THR A 111 8.30 60.66 -50.28
N MET A 112 9.19 59.67 -50.14
CA MET A 112 10.36 59.49 -51.00
C MET A 112 9.95 59.19 -52.47
N GLY A 113 8.93 58.37 -52.65
CA GLY A 113 8.39 58.04 -53.96
C GLY A 113 7.78 59.22 -54.65
N MET A 114 7.03 60.08 -53.95
CA MET A 114 6.51 61.32 -54.49
C MET A 114 7.64 62.33 -54.87
N ALA A 115 8.69 62.39 -54.02
CA ALA A 115 9.86 63.22 -54.34
C ALA A 115 10.60 62.77 -55.63
N SER A 116 10.76 61.44 -55.79
CA SER A 116 11.38 60.88 -57.01
C SER A 116 10.51 61.07 -58.25
N MET A 117 9.19 60.95 -58.05
CA MET A 117 8.24 61.17 -59.15
C MET A 117 8.16 62.66 -59.59
N SER A 118 8.19 63.59 -58.62
CA SER A 118 8.24 64.98 -58.89
C SER A 118 9.54 65.40 -59.61
N SER A 119 10.68 64.80 -59.20
CA SER A 119 11.98 65.00 -59.89
C SER A 119 11.97 64.43 -61.31
N GLY A 120 11.38 63.23 -61.49
CA GLY A 120 11.20 62.64 -62.82
C GLY A 120 10.28 63.47 -63.75
N ALA A 121 9.15 63.90 -63.18
CA ALA A 121 8.21 64.80 -63.92
C ALA A 121 8.84 66.13 -64.28
N PHE A 122 9.59 66.73 -63.34
CA PHE A 122 10.32 67.99 -63.61
C PHE A 122 11.36 67.79 -64.70
N SER A 123 12.08 66.70 -64.77
CA SER A 123 13.03 66.37 -65.82
C SER A 123 12.34 66.22 -67.19
N VAL A 124 11.15 65.60 -67.23
CA VAL A 124 10.35 65.46 -68.47
C VAL A 124 9.83 66.83 -68.95
N ILE A 125 9.27 67.63 -68.03
CA ILE A 125 8.76 68.97 -68.34
C ILE A 125 9.90 69.87 -68.85
N ASN A 126 11.07 69.84 -68.23
CA ASN A 126 12.24 70.61 -68.69
C ASN A 126 12.73 70.16 -70.07
N ALA A 127 12.74 68.88 -70.38
CA ALA A 127 13.11 68.39 -71.71
C ALA A 127 12.13 68.79 -72.78
N ILE A 128 10.83 68.85 -72.46
CA ILE A 128 9.78 69.35 -73.40
C ILE A 128 9.94 70.85 -73.64
N ASN A 129 10.15 71.63 -72.57
CA ASN A 129 10.27 73.13 -72.69
C ASN A 129 11.57 73.61 -73.35
N SER A 130 12.68 72.82 -73.27
CA SER A 130 13.98 73.15 -73.89
C SER A 130 14.14 72.60 -75.29
N GLY A 131 13.12 72.06 -75.94
CA GLY A 131 13.19 71.53 -77.31
C GLY A 131 14.13 70.32 -77.45
N GLY A 132 14.51 69.70 -76.32
CA GLY A 132 15.42 68.56 -76.29
C GLY A 132 14.72 67.27 -76.69
N ASN A 133 15.54 66.28 -77.05
CA ASN A 133 15.05 64.96 -77.47
C ASN A 133 14.40 64.22 -76.28
N VAL A 134 13.07 64.06 -76.24
CA VAL A 134 12.28 63.38 -75.16
C VAL A 134 12.77 61.92 -74.90
N MET A 135 13.40 61.30 -75.89
CA MET A 135 13.95 59.96 -75.80
C MET A 135 15.06 59.85 -74.76
N SER A 136 15.80 60.91 -74.45
CA SER A 136 16.87 60.90 -73.42
C SER A 136 16.36 60.91 -71.98
N VAL A 137 15.07 61.20 -71.76
CA VAL A 137 14.46 61.30 -70.43
C VAL A 137 13.68 60.05 -70.06
N ILE A 138 13.42 59.12 -71.01
CA ILE A 138 12.71 57.85 -70.77
C ILE A 138 13.41 56.98 -69.69
N PRO A 139 14.74 56.85 -69.69
CA PRO A 139 15.40 56.03 -68.63
C PRO A 139 15.16 56.59 -67.23
N THR A 140 15.19 57.91 -67.06
CA THR A 140 15.00 58.56 -65.75
C THR A 140 13.54 58.43 -65.27
N ALA A 141 12.57 58.55 -66.18
CA ALA A 141 11.18 58.30 -65.85
C ALA A 141 10.91 56.82 -65.50
N ALA A 142 11.52 55.90 -66.25
CA ALA A 142 11.40 54.45 -65.96
C ALA A 142 12.01 54.10 -64.63
N VAL A 143 13.15 54.67 -64.26
CA VAL A 143 13.78 54.48 -62.92
C VAL A 143 12.87 55.01 -61.80
N SER A 144 12.27 56.21 -61.99
CA SER A 144 11.35 56.81 -61.01
C SER A 144 10.09 55.98 -60.80
N VAL A 145 9.51 55.43 -61.86
CA VAL A 145 8.35 54.58 -61.81
C VAL A 145 8.72 53.20 -61.14
N SER A 146 9.85 52.65 -61.56
CA SER A 146 10.37 51.37 -60.97
C SER A 146 10.67 51.53 -59.48
N MET A 147 11.27 52.66 -59.08
CA MET A 147 11.56 52.98 -57.70
C MET A 147 10.26 53.12 -56.86
N LEU A 148 9.24 53.78 -57.42
CA LEU A 148 7.93 53.93 -56.78
C LEU A 148 7.23 52.55 -56.58
N LEU A 149 7.23 51.72 -57.62
CA LEU A 149 6.69 50.35 -57.53
C LEU A 149 7.42 49.50 -56.49
N GLY A 150 8.75 49.57 -56.45
CA GLY A 150 9.55 48.88 -55.45
C GLY A 150 9.25 49.36 -54.04
N MET A 151 9.17 50.66 -53.80
CA MET A 151 8.88 51.23 -52.48
C MET A 151 7.49 50.90 -51.95
N VAL A 152 6.49 50.74 -52.82
CA VAL A 152 5.12 50.38 -52.41
C VAL A 152 4.94 48.87 -52.30
N MET A 153 5.48 48.12 -53.26
CA MET A 153 5.30 46.67 -53.27
C MET A 153 6.09 45.98 -52.16
N TRP A 154 7.32 46.41 -51.85
CA TRP A 154 8.19 45.77 -50.89
C TRP A 154 7.60 45.74 -49.49
N PRO A 155 7.12 46.80 -48.86
CA PRO A 155 6.47 46.78 -47.56
C PRO A 155 5.22 45.90 -47.51
N ILE A 156 4.46 45.82 -48.60
CA ILE A 156 3.27 44.98 -48.70
C ILE A 156 3.67 43.50 -48.66
N ILE A 157 4.67 43.13 -49.46
CA ILE A 157 5.19 41.76 -49.54
C ILE A 157 5.80 41.34 -48.17
N THR A 158 6.65 42.23 -47.60
CA THR A 158 7.28 42.00 -46.31
C THR A 158 6.24 41.78 -45.19
N LYS A 159 5.24 42.68 -45.13
CA LYS A 159 4.18 42.55 -44.11
C LYS A 159 3.32 41.29 -44.31
N LYS A 160 3.09 40.88 -45.56
CA LYS A 160 2.38 39.66 -45.88
C LYS A 160 3.21 38.42 -45.45
N HIS A 161 4.53 38.48 -45.66
CA HIS A 161 5.45 37.42 -45.27
C HIS A 161 5.55 37.33 -43.73
N GLU A 162 5.79 38.47 -43.06
CA GLU A 162 5.83 38.53 -41.58
C GLU A 162 4.53 38.01 -40.93
N LYS A 163 3.37 38.41 -41.50
CA LYS A 163 2.08 37.88 -41.01
C LYS A 163 1.96 36.38 -41.19
N LYS A 164 2.40 35.85 -42.32
CA LYS A 164 2.36 34.40 -42.58
C LYS A 164 3.34 33.63 -41.67
N GLU A 165 4.52 34.20 -41.45
CA GLU A 165 5.53 33.62 -40.56
C GLU A 165 5.09 33.66 -39.10
N SER A 166 4.56 34.78 -38.62
CA SER A 166 3.96 34.91 -37.29
C SER A 166 2.80 33.90 -37.06
N GLN A 167 1.95 33.71 -38.07
CA GLN A 167 0.88 32.70 -37.99
C GLN A 167 1.45 31.29 -37.94
N ARG A 168 2.54 31.02 -38.67
CA ARG A 168 3.21 29.70 -38.63
C ARG A 168 3.87 29.44 -37.27
N CYS A 169 4.61 30.43 -36.77
CA CYS A 169 5.23 30.31 -35.42
C CYS A 169 4.18 30.13 -34.32
N GLU A 170 3.06 30.88 -34.40
CA GLU A 170 1.97 30.70 -33.43
C GLU A 170 1.31 29.32 -33.53
N ALA A 171 1.09 28.80 -34.73
CA ALA A 171 0.56 27.46 -34.92
C ALA A 171 1.52 26.39 -34.41
N GLU A 172 2.82 26.56 -34.63
CA GLU A 172 3.86 25.66 -34.13
C GLU A 172 3.97 25.73 -32.61
N ARG A 173 3.95 26.93 -32.00
CA ARG A 173 3.90 27.13 -30.55
C ARG A 173 2.71 26.40 -29.91
N GLN A 174 1.52 26.57 -30.51
CA GLN A 174 0.30 25.92 -30.03
C GLN A 174 0.39 24.40 -30.14
N LYS A 175 0.93 23.90 -31.24
CA LYS A 175 1.10 22.48 -31.47
C LYS A 175 2.05 21.87 -30.42
N LEU A 176 3.25 22.41 -30.28
CA LEU A 176 4.27 21.93 -29.36
C LEU A 176 3.80 21.96 -27.90
N TYR A 177 3.14 23.04 -27.49
CA TYR A 177 2.65 23.15 -26.13
C TYR A 177 1.48 22.18 -25.84
N LYS A 178 0.60 21.97 -26.83
CA LYS A 178 -0.47 20.97 -26.70
C LYS A 178 0.11 19.52 -26.63
N GLU A 179 1.13 19.24 -27.41
CA GLU A 179 1.86 17.95 -27.32
C GLU A 179 2.51 17.78 -25.95
N TYR A 180 3.09 18.85 -25.39
CA TYR A 180 3.62 18.85 -24.02
C TYR A 180 2.53 18.59 -22.97
N LEU A 181 1.39 19.28 -23.01
CA LEU A 181 0.27 19.03 -22.09
C LEU A 181 -0.30 17.61 -22.24
N PHE A 182 -0.33 17.09 -23.46
CA PHE A 182 -0.76 15.73 -23.73
C PHE A 182 0.20 14.70 -23.10
N SER A 183 1.51 14.92 -23.24
CA SER A 183 2.52 14.05 -22.62
C SER A 183 2.45 14.08 -21.09
N LEU A 184 2.18 15.25 -20.50
CA LEU A 184 1.97 15.38 -19.06
C LEU A 184 0.72 14.61 -18.59
N ARG A 185 -0.40 14.77 -19.31
CA ARG A 185 -1.64 14.04 -19.01
C ARG A 185 -1.43 12.52 -19.08
N ASP A 186 -0.69 12.05 -20.07
CA ASP A 186 -0.37 10.64 -20.23
C ASP A 186 0.53 10.14 -19.08
N THR A 187 1.49 10.95 -18.65
CA THR A 187 2.34 10.65 -17.47
C THR A 187 1.52 10.56 -16.18
N ILE A 188 0.63 11.52 -15.95
CA ILE A 188 -0.27 11.51 -14.79
C ILE A 188 -1.16 10.26 -14.81
N ARG A 189 -1.71 9.92 -15.98
CA ARG A 189 -2.56 8.75 -16.15
C ARG A 189 -1.81 7.45 -15.86
N ARG A 190 -0.60 7.30 -16.39
CA ARG A 190 0.24 6.12 -16.10
C ARG A 190 0.55 6.00 -14.63
N GLU A 191 0.80 7.12 -13.95
CA GLU A 191 1.08 7.09 -12.52
C GLU A 191 -0.17 6.76 -11.70
N ILE A 192 -1.36 7.23 -12.11
CA ILE A 192 -2.64 6.80 -11.51
C ILE A 192 -2.76 5.27 -11.62
N GLU A 193 -2.58 4.70 -12.81
CA GLU A 193 -2.66 3.25 -13.05
C GLU A 193 -1.61 2.48 -12.22
N ASN A 194 -0.39 3.01 -12.10
CA ASN A 194 0.69 2.44 -11.30
C ASN A 194 0.35 2.46 -9.79
N GLN A 195 -0.09 3.59 -9.25
CA GLN A 195 -0.48 3.70 -7.83
C GLN A 195 -1.71 2.83 -7.50
N GLU A 196 -2.69 2.74 -8.41
CA GLU A 196 -3.82 1.81 -8.26
C GLU A 196 -3.36 0.36 -8.17
N GLN A 197 -2.42 -0.04 -9.04
CA GLN A 197 -1.87 -1.39 -9.03
C GLN A 197 -1.11 -1.68 -7.74
N ILE A 198 -0.24 -0.77 -7.29
CA ILE A 198 0.53 -0.91 -6.05
C ILE A 198 -0.40 -1.04 -4.83
N LEU A 199 -1.45 -0.24 -4.77
CA LEU A 199 -2.43 -0.32 -3.67
C LEU A 199 -3.13 -1.68 -3.63
N ARG A 200 -3.52 -2.23 -4.80
CA ARG A 200 -4.16 -3.55 -4.88
C ARG A 200 -3.18 -4.69 -4.54
N GLU A 201 -1.91 -4.58 -4.95
CA GLU A 201 -0.88 -5.57 -4.63
C GLU A 201 -0.53 -5.59 -3.14
N ASN A 202 -0.44 -4.42 -2.50
CA ASN A 202 -0.07 -4.29 -1.09
C ASN A 202 -1.20 -4.62 -0.12
N ASN A 203 -2.47 -4.61 -0.57
CA ASN A 203 -3.63 -4.74 0.32
C ASN A 203 -4.59 -5.81 -0.19
N ILE A 204 -4.64 -6.89 0.55
CA ILE A 204 -5.42 -8.08 0.20
C ILE A 204 -6.93 -7.89 0.44
N SER A 205 -7.73 -8.57 -0.38
CA SER A 205 -9.16 -8.74 -0.18
C SER A 205 -9.46 -9.81 0.86
N ILE A 206 -10.71 -9.91 1.32
CA ILE A 206 -11.14 -10.97 2.24
C ILE A 206 -11.05 -12.36 1.58
N ASP A 207 -11.32 -12.45 0.28
CA ASP A 207 -11.20 -13.70 -0.47
C ASP A 207 -9.75 -14.18 -0.50
N GLU A 208 -8.80 -13.27 -0.78
CA GLU A 208 -7.37 -13.58 -0.76
C GLU A 208 -6.86 -13.91 0.65
N ALA A 209 -7.29 -13.18 1.68
CA ALA A 209 -6.95 -13.49 3.07
C ALA A 209 -7.40 -14.90 3.46
N SER A 210 -8.62 -15.28 3.06
CA SER A 210 -9.17 -16.60 3.28
C SER A 210 -8.39 -17.70 2.54
N ASP A 211 -8.00 -17.42 1.29
CA ASP A 211 -7.22 -18.35 0.47
C ASP A 211 -5.82 -18.59 1.05
N ARG A 212 -5.14 -17.52 1.51
CA ARG A 212 -3.84 -17.61 2.19
C ARG A 212 -3.89 -18.52 3.42
N ILE A 213 -4.97 -18.44 4.21
CA ILE A 213 -5.15 -19.27 5.40
C ILE A 213 -5.46 -20.72 5.02
N ILE A 214 -6.45 -20.94 4.13
CA ILE A 214 -6.91 -22.29 3.79
C ILE A 214 -5.80 -23.11 3.13
N ASN A 215 -5.06 -22.49 2.21
CA ASN A 215 -4.01 -23.14 1.44
C ASN A 215 -2.62 -22.99 2.08
N ARG A 216 -2.49 -22.31 3.23
CA ARG A 216 -1.22 -22.03 3.92
C ARG A 216 -0.18 -21.51 2.94
N LEU A 217 -0.54 -20.44 2.20
CA LEU A 217 0.37 -19.83 1.25
C LEU A 217 1.55 -19.19 2.00
N GLY A 218 2.74 -19.17 1.39
CA GLY A 218 3.95 -18.64 2.01
C GLY A 218 3.86 -17.17 2.44
N ASN A 219 2.95 -16.39 1.85
CA ASN A 219 2.65 -15.01 2.23
C ASN A 219 1.57 -14.86 3.34
N LEU A 220 1.17 -15.96 4.00
CA LEU A 220 0.43 -15.90 5.26
C LEU A 220 1.34 -15.28 6.33
N TRP A 221 0.79 -14.36 7.14
CA TRP A 221 1.51 -13.63 8.18
C TRP A 221 2.71 -12.82 7.66
N GLU A 222 2.56 -12.20 6.50
CA GLU A 222 3.65 -11.48 5.81
C GLU A 222 4.06 -10.16 6.49
N ARG A 223 3.20 -9.58 7.35
CA ARG A 223 3.46 -8.29 8.00
C ARG A 223 4.15 -8.48 9.34
N ASN A 224 5.25 -7.74 9.52
CA ASN A 224 6.07 -7.75 10.73
C ASN A 224 5.78 -6.49 11.57
N ILE A 225 5.93 -6.59 12.90
CA ILE A 225 5.68 -5.50 13.85
C ILE A 225 6.53 -4.25 13.60
N ASN A 226 7.73 -4.41 13.03
CA ASN A 226 8.66 -3.32 12.71
C ASN A 226 8.32 -2.59 11.40
N GLN A 227 7.40 -3.12 10.60
CA GLN A 227 7.01 -2.48 9.33
C GLN A 227 6.04 -1.31 9.57
N ASP A 228 6.14 -0.28 8.73
CA ASP A 228 5.30 0.94 8.82
C ASP A 228 3.80 0.64 8.62
N ASP A 229 3.49 -0.41 7.86
CA ASP A 229 2.13 -0.82 7.58
C ASP A 229 1.62 -1.98 8.45
N PHE A 230 2.32 -2.27 9.56
CA PHE A 230 1.79 -3.15 10.59
C PHE A 230 0.44 -2.64 11.08
N LEU A 231 -0.56 -3.52 11.15
CA LEU A 231 -1.97 -3.20 11.45
C LEU A 231 -2.63 -2.16 10.52
N SER A 232 -2.10 -1.98 9.30
CA SER A 232 -2.76 -1.19 8.26
C SER A 232 -3.62 -2.12 7.39
N ILE A 233 -4.93 -2.09 7.53
CA ILE A 233 -5.86 -3.05 6.94
C ILE A 233 -6.78 -2.37 5.94
N SER A 234 -7.02 -3.02 4.79
CA SER A 234 -8.03 -2.57 3.84
C SER A 234 -9.43 -2.77 4.39
N LEU A 235 -10.25 -1.71 4.38
CA LEU A 235 -11.64 -1.73 4.83
C LEU A 235 -12.61 -2.16 3.72
N GLY A 236 -12.22 -1.91 2.48
CA GLY A 236 -12.99 -2.14 1.27
C GLY A 236 -12.48 -1.28 0.14
N ASN A 237 -13.21 -1.19 -0.98
CA ASN A 237 -12.79 -0.44 -2.15
C ASN A 237 -13.47 0.93 -2.21
N GLY A 238 -12.72 1.97 -2.51
CA GLY A 238 -13.21 3.34 -2.63
C GLY A 238 -12.40 4.17 -3.61
N ASN A 239 -12.72 5.45 -3.67
CA ASN A 239 -11.96 6.42 -4.45
C ASN A 239 -11.13 7.28 -3.50
N ILE A 240 -9.83 7.37 -3.75
CA ILE A 240 -8.91 8.17 -2.97
C ILE A 240 -8.11 9.11 -3.86
N GLN A 241 -7.59 10.19 -3.29
CA GLN A 241 -6.75 11.12 -4.02
C GLN A 241 -5.38 10.49 -4.35
N MET A 242 -4.88 10.78 -5.55
CA MET A 242 -3.53 10.38 -5.98
C MET A 242 -2.47 11.04 -5.10
N CYS A 243 -1.39 10.32 -4.80
CA CYS A 243 -0.23 10.88 -4.11
C CYS A 243 0.63 11.68 -5.09
N GLU A 244 0.55 13.02 -5.03
CA GLU A 244 1.23 13.91 -5.97
C GLU A 244 1.67 15.24 -5.34
N GLU A 245 2.73 15.81 -5.90
CA GLU A 245 3.19 17.18 -5.66
C GLU A 245 3.43 17.89 -7.01
N ILE A 246 2.35 18.09 -7.78
CA ILE A 246 2.43 18.77 -9.07
C ILE A 246 2.25 20.27 -8.88
N GLN A 247 3.30 21.04 -9.20
CA GLN A 247 3.28 22.49 -9.08
C GLN A 247 2.87 23.12 -10.41
N PHE A 248 1.69 23.76 -10.41
CA PHE A 248 1.26 24.60 -11.51
C PHE A 248 1.65 26.05 -11.24
N PRO A 249 2.00 26.82 -12.29
CA PRO A 249 2.30 28.24 -12.14
C PRO A 249 1.08 29.03 -11.69
N ASP A 250 1.29 30.07 -10.89
CA ASP A 250 0.23 30.96 -10.44
C ASP A 250 -0.42 31.69 -11.63
N ARG A 251 -1.73 31.90 -11.55
CA ARG A 251 -2.48 32.64 -12.55
C ARG A 251 -2.15 34.13 -12.45
N LYS A 252 -1.22 34.59 -13.31
CA LYS A 252 -0.89 36.02 -13.40
C LYS A 252 -1.94 36.75 -14.19
N PHE A 253 -2.25 38.00 -13.77
CA PHE A 253 -3.11 38.89 -14.54
C PHE A 253 -2.42 39.21 -15.86
N SER A 254 -3.08 38.90 -16.97
CA SER A 254 -2.61 39.20 -18.31
C SER A 254 -3.75 39.79 -19.14
N VAL A 255 -3.46 40.89 -19.82
CA VAL A 255 -4.39 41.53 -20.74
C VAL A 255 -4.59 40.68 -22.01
N ASN A 256 -3.58 39.91 -22.39
CA ASN A 256 -3.63 39.03 -23.55
C ASN A 256 -4.23 37.67 -23.18
N LYS A 257 -5.41 37.39 -23.74
CA LYS A 257 -6.04 36.06 -23.59
C LYS A 257 -5.25 35.05 -24.42
N ASP A 258 -4.58 34.13 -23.75
CA ASP A 258 -3.94 32.97 -24.38
C ASP A 258 -4.71 31.68 -24.01
N ASN A 259 -5.23 31.00 -25.04
CA ASN A 259 -6.00 29.77 -24.85
C ASN A 259 -5.15 28.64 -24.24
N LEU A 260 -3.83 28.62 -24.50
CA LEU A 260 -2.92 27.61 -23.95
C LEU A 260 -2.81 27.70 -22.43
N ILE A 261 -2.91 28.92 -21.87
CA ILE A 261 -2.97 29.12 -20.42
C ILE A 261 -4.26 28.49 -19.84
N ASN A 262 -5.38 28.67 -20.55
CA ASN A 262 -6.63 28.05 -20.12
C ASN A 262 -6.58 26.50 -20.21
N ASP A 263 -5.97 25.95 -21.27
CA ASP A 263 -5.77 24.51 -21.43
C ASP A 263 -4.89 23.94 -20.29
N MET A 264 -3.85 24.67 -19.88
CA MET A 264 -3.00 24.31 -18.74
C MET A 264 -3.79 24.29 -17.41
N PHE A 265 -4.60 25.32 -17.15
CA PHE A 265 -5.43 25.36 -15.93
C PHE A 265 -6.59 24.36 -15.97
N ALA A 266 -7.07 23.99 -17.15
CA ALA A 266 -8.01 22.89 -17.28
C ALA A 266 -7.39 21.57 -16.82
N LEU A 267 -6.15 21.30 -17.22
CA LEU A 267 -5.38 20.15 -16.74
C LEU A 267 -5.12 20.23 -15.22
N ALA A 268 -4.87 21.41 -14.66
CA ALA A 268 -4.67 21.60 -13.23
C ALA A 268 -5.91 21.24 -12.39
N ASN A 269 -7.10 21.48 -12.96
CA ASN A 269 -8.38 21.24 -12.29
C ASN A 269 -8.99 19.85 -12.58
N GLU A 270 -8.32 19.02 -13.38
CA GLU A 270 -8.78 17.64 -13.59
C GLU A 270 -8.69 16.85 -12.29
N PRO A 271 -9.76 16.12 -11.91
CA PRO A 271 -9.72 15.28 -10.71
C PRO A 271 -8.71 14.16 -10.91
N ARG A 272 -7.86 13.94 -9.90
CA ARG A 272 -6.81 12.92 -9.89
C ARG A 272 -7.10 11.90 -8.80
N GLU A 273 -8.14 11.14 -9.06
CA GLU A 273 -8.62 10.11 -8.15
C GLU A 273 -8.19 8.73 -8.63
N LEU A 274 -7.70 7.93 -7.69
CA LEU A 274 -7.52 6.49 -7.84
C LEU A 274 -8.88 5.84 -7.65
N LYS A 275 -9.32 5.03 -8.61
CA LYS A 275 -10.68 4.49 -8.63
C LYS A 275 -10.73 3.04 -8.15
N SER A 276 -11.71 2.74 -7.30
CA SER A 276 -11.96 1.39 -6.81
C SER A 276 -10.69 0.72 -6.29
N VAL A 277 -9.98 1.42 -5.43
CA VAL A 277 -8.75 0.94 -4.77
C VAL A 277 -9.02 0.65 -3.29
N PRO A 278 -8.22 -0.24 -2.66
CA PRO A 278 -8.34 -0.51 -1.24
C PRO A 278 -8.20 0.75 -0.38
N VAL A 279 -9.21 1.07 0.40
CA VAL A 279 -9.16 2.12 1.43
C VAL A 279 -8.54 1.51 2.68
N VAL A 280 -7.36 1.98 3.03
CA VAL A 280 -6.53 1.41 4.09
C VAL A 280 -6.65 2.24 5.36
N HIS A 281 -6.81 1.57 6.51
CA HIS A 281 -6.80 2.18 7.82
C HIS A 281 -5.74 1.55 8.72
N SER A 282 -4.93 2.39 9.38
CA SER A 282 -3.90 1.95 10.32
C SER A 282 -4.42 1.96 11.75
N PHE A 283 -4.64 0.79 12.32
CA PHE A 283 -5.02 0.63 13.73
C PHE A 283 -3.83 0.88 14.68
N LYS A 284 -2.60 0.83 14.20
CA LYS A 284 -1.40 1.21 14.95
C LYS A 284 -1.34 2.72 15.17
N ASN A 285 -1.57 3.50 14.13
CA ASN A 285 -1.51 4.97 14.18
C ASN A 285 -2.77 5.57 14.83
N ASN A 286 -3.94 4.96 14.58
CA ASN A 286 -5.23 5.35 15.14
C ASN A 286 -5.60 4.41 16.29
N LYS A 287 -4.97 4.62 17.43
CA LYS A 287 -5.04 3.71 18.60
C LYS A 287 -6.45 3.38 19.08
N VAL A 288 -7.37 4.34 18.98
CA VAL A 288 -8.76 4.16 19.36
C VAL A 288 -9.64 4.39 18.14
N THR A 289 -10.10 3.32 17.54
CA THR A 289 -10.98 3.34 16.36
C THR A 289 -12.38 2.92 16.76
N GLY A 290 -13.39 3.66 16.29
CA GLY A 290 -14.80 3.32 16.46
C GLY A 290 -15.37 2.71 15.18
N ILE A 291 -16.11 1.62 15.28
CA ILE A 291 -16.92 1.05 14.19
C ILE A 291 -18.37 1.20 14.59
N ILE A 292 -19.16 1.87 13.75
CA ILE A 292 -20.59 2.10 14.00
C ILE A 292 -21.43 1.69 12.80
N GLY A 293 -22.69 1.36 13.04
CA GLY A 293 -23.68 1.11 11.99
C GLY A 293 -25.03 0.72 12.58
N GLU A 294 -26.10 1.02 11.87
CA GLU A 294 -27.46 0.71 12.31
C GLU A 294 -27.84 -0.77 12.09
N ASN A 295 -27.25 -1.38 11.06
CA ASN A 295 -27.47 -2.78 10.73
C ASN A 295 -26.45 -3.68 11.44
N GLU A 296 -26.82 -4.21 12.62
CA GLU A 296 -25.95 -5.06 13.43
C GLU A 296 -25.32 -6.23 12.65
N ARG A 297 -26.07 -6.83 11.72
CA ARG A 297 -25.58 -7.97 10.94
C ARG A 297 -24.46 -7.56 10.01
N LYS A 298 -24.64 -6.45 9.26
CA LYS A 298 -23.57 -5.93 8.36
C LYS A 298 -22.33 -5.52 9.12
N VAL A 299 -22.50 -4.89 10.28
CA VAL A 299 -21.38 -4.52 11.16
C VAL A 299 -20.63 -5.78 11.63
N LYS A 300 -21.35 -6.83 12.04
CA LYS A 300 -20.72 -8.10 12.46
C LYS A 300 -20.01 -8.79 11.30
N ASP A 301 -20.60 -8.85 10.11
CA ASP A 301 -20.00 -9.43 8.92
C ASP A 301 -18.72 -8.66 8.52
N PHE A 302 -18.75 -7.33 8.60
CA PHE A 302 -17.58 -6.48 8.37
C PHE A 302 -16.49 -6.70 9.42
N VAL A 303 -16.85 -6.71 10.70
CA VAL A 303 -15.89 -6.95 11.81
C VAL A 303 -15.26 -8.34 11.68
N MET A 304 -16.02 -9.36 11.31
CA MET A 304 -15.48 -10.71 11.08
C MET A 304 -14.50 -10.72 9.90
N SER A 305 -14.83 -10.04 8.80
CA SER A 305 -13.92 -9.89 7.65
C SER A 305 -12.63 -9.17 8.03
N LEU A 306 -12.73 -8.14 8.87
CA LEU A 306 -11.59 -7.42 9.40
C LEU A 306 -10.69 -8.30 10.27
N ILE A 307 -11.27 -9.07 11.19
CA ILE A 307 -10.55 -10.00 12.08
C ILE A 307 -9.81 -11.06 11.26
N ILE A 308 -10.44 -11.62 10.23
CA ILE A 308 -9.80 -12.64 9.37
C ILE A 308 -8.62 -12.04 8.59
N LYS A 309 -8.77 -10.82 8.04
CA LYS A 309 -7.66 -10.13 7.36
C LYS A 309 -6.50 -9.85 8.32
N ILE A 310 -6.80 -9.39 9.53
CA ILE A 310 -5.79 -9.16 10.57
C ILE A 310 -5.05 -10.46 10.88
N ALA A 311 -5.78 -11.55 11.11
CA ALA A 311 -5.21 -12.85 11.41
C ALA A 311 -4.47 -13.51 10.23
N ALA A 312 -4.76 -13.12 9.00
CA ALA A 312 -4.05 -13.57 7.81
C ALA A 312 -2.74 -12.82 7.57
N LEU A 313 -2.71 -11.53 7.94
CA LEU A 313 -1.57 -10.65 7.66
C LEU A 313 -0.51 -10.66 8.77
N HIS A 314 -0.90 -10.90 10.02
CA HIS A 314 -0.03 -10.82 11.19
C HIS A 314 0.04 -12.16 11.90
N SER A 315 1.20 -12.52 12.37
CA SER A 315 1.40 -13.77 13.12
C SER A 315 1.07 -13.59 14.60
N TYR A 316 0.76 -14.71 15.25
CA TYR A 316 0.32 -14.73 16.63
C TYR A 316 1.44 -14.51 17.67
N ASP A 317 2.70 -14.59 17.26
CA ASP A 317 3.88 -14.22 18.06
C ASP A 317 4.10 -12.69 18.08
N GLU A 318 3.64 -11.99 17.06
CA GLU A 318 3.77 -10.53 16.95
C GLU A 318 2.48 -9.78 17.30
N LEU A 319 1.32 -10.43 17.16
CA LEU A 319 0.01 -9.83 17.43
C LEU A 319 -0.88 -10.75 18.26
N LYS A 320 -1.36 -10.25 19.37
CA LYS A 320 -2.40 -10.88 20.17
C LYS A 320 -3.73 -10.14 20.02
N LEU A 321 -4.79 -10.89 19.85
CA LEU A 321 -6.16 -10.37 19.73
C LEU A 321 -6.90 -10.58 21.05
N VAL A 322 -7.33 -9.50 21.66
CA VAL A 322 -8.07 -9.48 22.92
C VAL A 322 -9.52 -9.12 22.65
N PHE A 323 -10.44 -9.98 23.03
CA PHE A 323 -11.87 -9.80 22.78
C PHE A 323 -12.65 -9.54 24.07
N ILE A 324 -13.40 -8.43 24.11
CA ILE A 324 -14.38 -8.13 25.16
C ILE A 324 -15.74 -8.08 24.47
N LEU A 325 -16.46 -9.21 24.44
CA LEU A 325 -17.63 -9.41 23.63
C LEU A 325 -18.91 -9.41 24.48
N SER A 326 -20.03 -9.12 23.83
CA SER A 326 -21.34 -9.34 24.43
C SER A 326 -21.71 -10.83 24.40
N GLU A 327 -22.51 -11.28 25.33
CA GLU A 327 -23.08 -12.65 25.32
C GLU A 327 -23.88 -12.96 24.03
N LYS A 328 -24.31 -11.92 23.30
CA LYS A 328 -24.99 -12.05 22.00
C LYS A 328 -24.09 -12.34 20.82
N ASP A 329 -22.76 -12.27 21.00
CA ASP A 329 -21.76 -12.43 19.95
C ASP A 329 -21.15 -13.84 19.94
N ASP A 330 -21.95 -14.85 20.30
CA ASP A 330 -21.52 -16.26 20.31
C ASP A 330 -20.98 -16.73 18.96
N ASP A 331 -21.49 -16.20 17.85
CA ASP A 331 -21.01 -16.46 16.50
C ASP A 331 -19.54 -16.02 16.32
N ILE A 332 -19.16 -14.86 16.82
CA ILE A 332 -17.77 -14.38 16.79
C ILE A 332 -16.92 -15.26 17.72
N VAL A 333 -17.37 -15.49 18.96
CA VAL A 333 -16.65 -16.31 19.94
C VAL A 333 -16.35 -17.71 19.40
N ASN A 334 -17.33 -18.34 18.72
CA ASN A 334 -17.19 -19.69 18.18
C ASN A 334 -16.10 -19.80 17.11
N VAL A 335 -15.78 -18.74 16.43
CA VAL A 335 -14.72 -18.66 15.41
C VAL A 335 -13.38 -18.29 16.05
N VAL A 336 -13.32 -17.14 16.74
CA VAL A 336 -12.06 -16.58 17.24
C VAL A 336 -11.42 -17.40 18.35
N LYS A 337 -12.17 -18.25 19.05
CA LYS A 337 -11.63 -19.18 20.06
C LYS A 337 -10.57 -20.15 19.52
N TRP A 338 -10.55 -20.35 18.19
CA TRP A 338 -9.60 -21.21 17.50
C TRP A 338 -8.34 -20.49 17.02
N PHE A 339 -8.39 -19.17 16.97
CA PHE A 339 -7.27 -18.39 16.46
C PHE A 339 -6.09 -18.47 17.43
N PRO A 340 -4.88 -18.79 16.97
CA PRO A 340 -3.70 -18.81 17.84
C PRO A 340 -3.40 -17.43 18.45
N HIS A 341 -3.85 -16.35 17.82
CA HIS A 341 -3.72 -14.97 18.30
C HIS A 341 -4.48 -14.67 19.59
N THR A 342 -5.44 -15.52 19.98
CA THR A 342 -6.26 -15.33 21.19
C THR A 342 -5.72 -16.09 22.40
N TRP A 343 -4.57 -16.73 22.26
CA TRP A 343 -3.92 -17.49 23.33
C TRP A 343 -2.69 -16.76 23.87
N ASP A 344 -2.44 -16.95 25.16
CA ASP A 344 -1.13 -16.66 25.74
C ASP A 344 -0.06 -17.59 25.13
N ASP A 345 1.22 -17.32 25.42
CA ASP A 345 2.33 -18.10 24.85
C ASP A 345 2.38 -19.52 25.39
N GLU A 346 1.88 -19.75 26.60
CA GLU A 346 1.81 -21.06 27.24
C GLU A 346 0.56 -21.88 26.86
N HIS A 347 -0.36 -21.29 26.07
CA HIS A 347 -1.66 -21.88 25.69
C HIS A 347 -2.53 -22.30 26.89
N VAL A 348 -2.39 -21.60 28.02
CA VAL A 348 -3.16 -21.83 29.26
C VAL A 348 -4.40 -20.96 29.29
N LYS A 349 -4.28 -19.68 28.83
CA LYS A 349 -5.35 -18.68 28.86
C LYS A 349 -5.74 -18.24 27.48
N ARG A 350 -7.00 -17.82 27.35
CA ARG A 350 -7.52 -17.17 26.14
C ARG A 350 -7.89 -15.74 26.42
N TYR A 351 -7.51 -14.85 25.55
CA TYR A 351 -7.86 -13.42 25.59
C TYR A 351 -9.27 -13.16 25.07
N ILE A 352 -10.27 -13.89 25.56
CA ILE A 352 -11.69 -13.75 25.21
C ILE A 352 -12.50 -13.64 26.48
N ALA A 353 -13.16 -12.49 26.66
CA ALA A 353 -14.06 -12.22 27.76
C ALA A 353 -15.49 -11.97 27.25
N THR A 354 -16.48 -12.62 27.86
CA THR A 354 -17.89 -12.40 27.60
C THR A 354 -18.63 -11.88 28.82
N ASN A 355 -17.95 -11.87 29.96
CA ASN A 355 -18.47 -11.35 31.21
C ASN A 355 -17.37 -10.55 31.95
N LEU A 356 -17.81 -9.78 32.94
CA LEU A 356 -16.93 -8.87 33.69
C LEU A 356 -15.80 -9.58 34.44
N ARG A 357 -16.04 -10.82 34.90
CA ARG A 357 -15.00 -11.56 35.64
C ARG A 357 -13.86 -11.93 34.70
N GLU A 358 -14.16 -12.53 33.56
CA GLU A 358 -13.16 -12.88 32.54
C GLU A 358 -12.41 -11.63 32.05
N ALA A 359 -13.14 -10.51 31.82
CA ALA A 359 -12.53 -9.26 31.39
C ALA A 359 -11.53 -8.70 32.41
N LYS A 360 -11.84 -8.78 33.71
CA LYS A 360 -10.93 -8.34 34.77
C LYS A 360 -9.71 -9.28 34.93
N GLU A 361 -9.89 -10.58 34.76
CA GLU A 361 -8.78 -11.54 34.79
C GLU A 361 -7.79 -11.26 33.66
N ILE A 362 -8.26 -11.00 32.43
CA ILE A 362 -7.44 -10.60 31.29
C ILE A 362 -6.81 -9.22 31.52
N SER A 363 -7.59 -8.25 32.01
CA SER A 363 -7.11 -6.89 32.27
C SER A 363 -5.91 -6.89 33.23
N SER A 364 -6.00 -7.63 34.32
CA SER A 364 -4.93 -7.69 35.33
C SER A 364 -3.60 -8.18 34.76
N GLU A 365 -3.63 -9.13 33.83
CA GLU A 365 -2.43 -9.64 33.16
C GLU A 365 -1.85 -8.60 32.18
N LEU A 366 -2.71 -8.04 31.34
CA LEU A 366 -2.30 -7.01 30.38
C LEU A 366 -1.81 -5.74 31.04
N GLU A 367 -2.33 -5.39 32.21
CA GLU A 367 -1.86 -4.24 33.00
C GLU A 367 -0.43 -4.43 33.49
N GLN A 368 -0.10 -5.62 33.98
CA GLN A 368 1.26 -5.91 34.41
C GLN A 368 2.24 -5.75 33.25
N GLU A 369 1.91 -6.29 32.09
CA GLU A 369 2.72 -6.15 30.89
C GLU A 369 2.79 -4.69 30.41
N PHE A 370 1.68 -3.95 30.48
CA PHE A 370 1.63 -2.53 30.14
C PHE A 370 2.59 -1.69 30.98
N TYR A 371 2.64 -1.94 32.30
CA TYR A 371 3.58 -1.24 33.18
C TYR A 371 5.04 -1.63 32.92
N ASN A 372 5.31 -2.92 32.68
CA ASN A 372 6.65 -3.36 32.32
C ASN A 372 7.17 -2.63 31.07
N ARG A 373 6.31 -2.42 30.08
CA ARG A 373 6.65 -1.69 28.84
C ARG A 373 6.85 -0.19 29.04
N LEU A 374 6.10 0.43 29.94
CA LEU A 374 6.31 1.85 30.31
C LEU A 374 7.68 2.09 30.99
N GLU A 375 8.17 1.10 31.74
CA GLU A 375 9.48 1.18 32.39
C GLU A 375 10.63 0.94 31.41
N MET A 376 10.42 0.13 30.37
CA MET A 376 11.36 -0.07 29.27
C MET A 376 11.33 1.15 28.35
N ARG A 377 12.31 2.05 28.48
CA ARG A 377 12.47 3.27 27.66
C ARG A 377 12.89 2.97 26.21
N ASN A 378 12.52 1.84 25.63
CA ASN A 378 12.88 1.50 24.28
C ASN A 378 11.91 2.17 23.29
N GLU A 379 12.47 2.78 22.25
CA GLU A 379 11.70 3.37 21.15
C GLU A 379 11.03 2.28 20.27
N ASP A 380 11.50 1.05 20.36
CA ASP A 380 10.97 -0.07 19.61
C ASP A 380 9.68 -0.63 20.23
N ILE A 381 8.75 -0.99 19.38
CA ILE A 381 7.47 -1.58 19.81
C ILE A 381 7.75 -3.00 20.30
N ALA A 382 7.51 -3.25 21.58
CA ALA A 382 7.67 -4.59 22.14
C ALA A 382 6.63 -5.57 21.57
N ALA A 383 7.08 -6.70 21.08
CA ALA A 383 6.21 -7.83 20.71
C ALA A 383 5.79 -8.62 21.96
N PRO A 384 4.57 -9.18 21.96
CA PRO A 384 3.51 -9.04 20.98
C PRO A 384 2.74 -7.71 21.11
N TYR A 385 2.20 -7.21 20.01
CA TYR A 385 1.24 -6.09 20.02
C TYR A 385 -0.14 -6.59 20.43
N TYR A 386 -0.89 -5.84 21.23
CA TYR A 386 -2.22 -6.20 21.70
C TYR A 386 -3.29 -5.35 21.02
N LEU A 387 -4.18 -6.00 20.27
CA LEU A 387 -5.35 -5.35 19.67
C LEU A 387 -6.61 -5.75 20.42
N ILE A 388 -7.19 -4.81 21.16
CA ILE A 388 -8.40 -5.02 21.96
C ILE A 388 -9.62 -4.72 21.10
N ILE A 389 -10.50 -5.68 20.90
CA ILE A 389 -11.75 -5.55 20.13
C ILE A 389 -12.92 -5.67 21.09
N SER A 390 -13.69 -4.60 21.25
CA SER A 390 -14.82 -4.56 22.17
C SER A 390 -16.15 -4.32 21.46
N THR A 391 -17.11 -5.21 21.70
CA THR A 391 -18.53 -5.02 21.33
C THR A 391 -19.38 -4.66 22.56
N ASN A 392 -18.79 -4.79 23.76
CA ASN A 392 -19.49 -4.49 25.03
C ASN A 392 -18.76 -3.39 25.80
N LYS A 393 -19.19 -2.15 25.54
CA LYS A 393 -18.64 -0.96 26.20
C LYS A 393 -18.74 -1.02 27.74
N GLU A 394 -19.87 -1.51 28.27
CA GLU A 394 -20.10 -1.52 29.73
C GLU A 394 -19.13 -2.42 30.49
N ILE A 395 -18.71 -3.52 29.86
CA ILE A 395 -17.71 -4.42 30.42
C ILE A 395 -16.30 -3.82 30.21
N ALA A 396 -16.02 -3.29 29.02
CA ALA A 396 -14.71 -2.72 28.67
C ALA A 396 -14.33 -1.56 29.57
N GLU A 397 -15.22 -0.61 29.80
CA GLU A 397 -15.01 0.56 30.69
C GLU A 397 -14.84 0.20 32.17
N LYS A 398 -15.10 -1.04 32.58
CA LYS A 398 -14.86 -1.54 33.93
C LYS A 398 -13.52 -2.28 34.08
N THR A 399 -12.72 -2.31 33.02
CA THR A 399 -11.39 -2.89 33.02
C THR A 399 -10.33 -1.78 33.04
N GLU A 400 -9.34 -1.91 33.90
CA GLU A 400 -8.32 -0.86 34.06
C GLU A 400 -7.42 -0.73 32.83
N ILE A 401 -7.12 -1.82 32.13
CA ILE A 401 -6.29 -1.77 30.91
C ILE A 401 -6.94 -0.91 29.82
N TYR A 402 -8.26 -0.96 29.68
CA TYR A 402 -9.00 -0.19 28.71
C TYR A 402 -8.83 1.32 28.94
N ASP A 403 -9.01 1.76 30.20
CA ASP A 403 -8.85 3.16 30.57
C ASP A 403 -7.39 3.62 30.38
N LYS A 404 -6.41 2.79 30.78
CA LYS A 404 -4.99 3.11 30.61
C LYS A 404 -4.56 3.25 29.15
N VAL A 405 -5.05 2.38 28.27
CA VAL A 405 -4.75 2.49 26.84
C VAL A 405 -5.39 3.74 26.22
N ILE A 406 -6.59 4.12 26.68
CA ILE A 406 -7.27 5.32 26.22
C ILE A 406 -6.57 6.60 26.70
N GLU A 407 -6.19 6.67 27.99
CA GLU A 407 -5.61 7.88 28.59
C GLU A 407 -4.17 8.13 28.17
N ASN A 408 -3.39 7.08 27.89
CA ASN A 408 -1.98 7.20 27.55
C ASN A 408 -1.74 7.37 26.05
N SER A 409 -1.27 8.54 25.65
CA SER A 409 -0.88 8.82 24.26
C SER A 409 0.31 7.97 23.77
N ASN A 410 1.16 7.49 24.67
CA ASN A 410 2.40 6.75 24.40
C ASN A 410 2.27 5.24 24.67
N CYS A 411 1.09 4.66 24.47
CA CYS A 411 0.89 3.21 24.61
C CYS A 411 1.58 2.43 23.48
N ASN A 412 2.84 2.12 23.66
CA ASN A 412 3.55 1.28 22.71
C ASN A 412 3.04 -0.15 22.81
N GLY A 413 2.45 -0.63 21.72
CA GLY A 413 2.00 -2.01 21.59
C GLY A 413 0.54 -2.28 21.96
N TYR A 414 -0.35 -1.26 22.06
CA TYR A 414 -1.78 -1.45 22.33
C TYR A 414 -2.64 -0.57 21.43
N SER A 415 -3.75 -1.14 20.94
CA SER A 415 -4.82 -0.42 20.23
C SER A 415 -6.19 -0.97 20.57
N ILE A 416 -7.23 -0.17 20.40
CA ILE A 416 -8.62 -0.52 20.72
C ILE A 416 -9.52 -0.29 19.51
N ILE A 417 -10.34 -1.27 19.19
CA ILE A 417 -11.47 -1.17 18.26
C ILE A 417 -12.77 -1.28 19.07
N ASN A 418 -13.57 -0.22 19.05
CA ASN A 418 -14.87 -0.19 19.70
C ASN A 418 -15.97 -0.37 18.65
N VAL A 419 -16.76 -1.42 18.77
CA VAL A 419 -17.90 -1.69 17.90
C VAL A 419 -19.18 -1.31 18.63
N CYS A 420 -19.89 -0.28 18.12
CA CYS A 420 -21.07 0.28 18.75
C CYS A 420 -22.18 0.50 17.72
N GLY A 421 -23.45 0.44 18.15
CA GLY A 421 -24.58 0.71 17.26
C GLY A 421 -24.75 2.20 16.91
N LYS A 422 -24.26 3.13 17.73
CA LYS A 422 -24.45 4.57 17.54
C LYS A 422 -23.21 5.37 17.91
N PHE A 423 -22.98 6.47 17.20
CA PHE A 423 -21.89 7.40 17.41
C PHE A 423 -21.74 7.90 18.87
N ARG A 424 -22.85 8.17 19.54
CA ARG A 424 -22.85 8.65 20.95
C ARG A 424 -22.32 7.63 21.95
N MET A 425 -22.23 6.37 21.56
CA MET A 425 -21.71 5.30 22.42
C MET A 425 -20.19 5.15 22.32
N LEU A 426 -19.54 5.80 21.35
CA LEU A 426 -18.09 5.77 21.22
C LEU A 426 -17.41 6.56 22.36
N PRO A 427 -16.22 6.14 22.79
CA PRO A 427 -15.36 6.90 23.70
C PRO A 427 -15.05 8.29 23.17
N LYS A 428 -14.78 9.25 24.07
CA LYS A 428 -14.41 10.62 23.67
C LYS A 428 -13.08 10.65 22.91
N GLU A 429 -12.18 9.80 23.28
CA GLU A 429 -10.81 9.65 22.79
C GLU A 429 -10.72 8.90 21.45
N THR A 430 -11.86 8.47 20.89
CA THR A 430 -11.90 7.87 19.55
C THR A 430 -11.32 8.84 18.53
N VAL A 431 -10.31 8.41 17.78
CA VAL A 431 -9.63 9.19 16.75
C VAL A 431 -10.34 9.06 15.42
N SER A 432 -10.52 7.82 14.96
CA SER A 432 -11.14 7.52 13.66
C SER A 432 -12.45 6.77 13.82
N VAL A 433 -13.41 7.08 12.97
CA VAL A 433 -14.73 6.44 12.94
C VAL A 433 -14.98 5.81 11.59
N ILE A 434 -15.30 4.52 11.61
CA ILE A 434 -15.72 3.74 10.45
C ILE A 434 -17.23 3.54 10.59
N GLU A 435 -17.98 4.08 9.66
CA GLU A 435 -19.45 3.98 9.65
C GLU A 435 -19.88 3.04 8.52
N ILE A 436 -20.58 1.99 8.90
CA ILE A 436 -21.08 0.95 7.99
C ILE A 436 -22.57 1.18 7.78
N ASP A 437 -22.95 1.58 6.58
CA ASP A 437 -24.32 1.88 6.22
C ASP A 437 -24.79 1.04 5.02
N ASP A 438 -26.10 0.98 4.81
CA ASP A 438 -26.71 0.27 3.67
C ASP A 438 -26.47 0.98 2.34
N GLU A 439 -26.34 2.30 2.34
CA GLU A 439 -26.12 3.15 1.16
C GLU A 439 -24.65 3.35 0.78
N GLY A 440 -23.74 2.93 1.62
CA GLY A 440 -22.29 3.09 1.44
C GLY A 440 -21.59 3.36 2.76
N SER A 441 -20.39 2.82 2.90
CA SER A 441 -19.60 3.00 4.14
C SER A 441 -18.66 4.17 4.01
N LYS A 442 -18.28 4.78 5.13
CA LYS A 442 -17.34 5.90 5.17
C LYS A 442 -16.40 5.81 6.35
N ILE A 443 -15.21 6.37 6.18
CA ILE A 443 -14.24 6.58 7.25
C ILE A 443 -13.91 8.06 7.37
N TYR A 444 -13.83 8.55 8.60
CA TYR A 444 -13.49 9.93 8.90
C TYR A 444 -12.82 10.06 10.27
N GLU A 445 -12.07 11.14 10.46
CA GLU A 445 -11.54 11.49 11.76
C GLU A 445 -12.60 12.20 12.61
N LYS A 446 -12.80 11.75 13.84
CA LYS A 446 -13.87 12.27 14.72
C LYS A 446 -13.77 13.77 14.99
N ASN A 447 -12.56 14.29 15.04
CA ASN A 447 -12.28 15.69 15.38
C ASN A 447 -12.04 16.57 14.14
N ASP A 448 -12.16 16.03 12.93
CA ASP A 448 -12.00 16.82 11.71
C ASP A 448 -13.24 17.70 11.46
N ILE A 449 -13.05 19.01 11.64
CA ILE A 449 -14.08 20.04 11.43
C ILE A 449 -14.34 20.24 9.93
N SER A 450 -13.41 19.86 9.05
CA SER A 450 -13.53 20.03 7.60
C SER A 450 -14.58 19.10 6.98
N GLY A 451 -15.00 18.06 7.71
CA GLY A 451 -15.98 17.08 7.26
C GLY A 451 -15.46 16.15 6.18
N ASN A 452 -14.14 16.03 6.03
CA ASN A 452 -13.54 15.12 5.07
C ASN A 452 -13.87 13.67 5.47
N SER A 453 -14.40 12.93 4.51
CA SER A 453 -14.66 11.51 4.66
C SER A 453 -14.29 10.77 3.39
N ILE A 454 -13.77 9.58 3.54
CA ILE A 454 -13.49 8.69 2.41
C ILE A 454 -14.63 7.68 2.34
N MET A 455 -15.35 7.70 1.22
CA MET A 455 -16.40 6.72 0.95
C MET A 455 -15.80 5.44 0.40
N PHE A 456 -16.31 4.30 0.85
CA PHE A 456 -15.87 3.00 0.37
C PHE A 456 -17.02 1.98 0.41
N GLU A 457 -16.88 0.94 -0.38
CA GLU A 457 -17.75 -0.23 -0.33
C GLU A 457 -17.11 -1.24 0.63
N ALA A 458 -17.76 -1.44 1.79
CA ALA A 458 -17.23 -2.31 2.83
C ALA A 458 -17.16 -3.76 2.36
N GLU A 459 -16.03 -4.40 2.56
CA GLU A 459 -15.89 -5.83 2.31
C GLU A 459 -16.61 -6.63 3.40
N SER A 460 -17.78 -7.13 3.05
CA SER A 460 -18.57 -8.05 3.86
C SER A 460 -18.99 -9.22 2.98
N GLY A 461 -18.77 -10.42 3.43
CA GLY A 461 -19.18 -11.60 2.67
C GLY A 461 -18.03 -12.57 2.42
N ILE A 462 -17.83 -13.43 3.41
CA ILE A 462 -16.84 -14.50 3.35
C ILE A 462 -17.46 -15.65 2.54
N LYS A 463 -16.86 -15.97 1.38
CA LYS A 463 -17.38 -17.01 0.48
C LYS A 463 -17.10 -18.43 0.95
N CYS A 464 -16.06 -18.61 1.77
CA CYS A 464 -15.66 -19.91 2.31
C CYS A 464 -16.27 -20.14 3.70
N ASN A 465 -16.19 -21.38 4.15
CA ASN A 465 -16.63 -21.74 5.48
C ASN A 465 -15.67 -21.15 6.54
N ILE A 466 -16.17 -20.26 7.37
CA ILE A 466 -15.38 -19.56 8.41
C ILE A 466 -14.77 -20.57 9.42
N ASN A 467 -15.44 -21.69 9.68
CA ASN A 467 -14.91 -22.71 10.57
C ASN A 467 -13.65 -23.38 9.98
N ASP A 468 -13.58 -23.54 8.66
CA ASP A 468 -12.40 -24.10 8.01
C ASP A 468 -11.19 -23.15 8.13
N ILE A 469 -11.42 -21.84 8.00
CA ILE A 469 -10.42 -20.81 8.27
C ILE A 469 -9.89 -20.94 9.70
N ALA A 470 -10.78 -21.00 10.68
CA ALA A 470 -10.44 -21.07 12.09
C ALA A 470 -9.62 -22.34 12.43
N VAL A 471 -10.03 -23.49 11.90
CA VAL A 471 -9.33 -24.77 12.10
C VAL A 471 -7.95 -24.76 11.42
N ARG A 472 -7.84 -24.17 10.22
CA ARG A 472 -6.54 -24.06 9.54
C ARG A 472 -5.56 -23.18 10.29
N LEU A 473 -5.99 -22.02 10.78
CA LEU A 473 -5.16 -21.16 11.62
C LEU A 473 -4.71 -21.86 12.90
N ALA A 474 -5.63 -22.54 13.59
CA ALA A 474 -5.31 -23.29 14.82
C ALA A 474 -4.24 -24.38 14.63
N ASN A 475 -4.16 -24.95 13.43
CA ASN A 475 -3.21 -26.00 13.08
C ASN A 475 -1.96 -25.49 12.35
N THR A 476 -1.78 -24.17 12.24
CA THR A 476 -0.59 -23.58 11.64
C THR A 476 0.32 -23.10 12.77
N GLN A 477 1.48 -23.73 12.89
CA GLN A 477 2.44 -23.46 13.96
C GLN A 477 3.70 -22.83 13.39
N LEU A 478 4.19 -21.77 14.05
CA LEU A 478 5.49 -21.16 13.79
C LEU A 478 6.54 -21.84 14.65
N ASP A 479 7.75 -21.94 14.15
CA ASP A 479 8.91 -22.32 14.93
C ASP A 479 9.43 -21.13 15.75
N ILE A 480 8.73 -20.84 16.86
CA ILE A 480 9.09 -19.72 17.74
C ILE A 480 10.32 -20.06 18.57
N ALA A 481 10.51 -21.34 18.91
CA ALA A 481 11.62 -21.78 19.75
C ALA A 481 12.99 -21.58 19.07
N SER A 482 13.05 -21.68 17.74
CA SER A 482 14.29 -21.43 16.99
C SER A 482 14.67 -19.94 16.93
N ARG A 483 13.75 -19.02 17.26
CA ARG A 483 14.00 -17.58 17.31
C ARG A 483 14.53 -17.08 18.65
N MET A 484 14.39 -17.89 19.72
CA MET A 484 14.85 -17.51 21.06
C MET A 484 16.24 -18.08 21.35
N HIS A 485 17.28 -17.29 21.13
CA HIS A 485 18.55 -17.26 21.87
C HIS A 485 19.71 -18.18 21.48
N GLU A 486 19.63 -19.04 20.47
CA GLU A 486 20.84 -19.70 19.95
C GLU A 486 20.86 -19.60 18.42
N LEU A 487 21.98 -19.17 17.87
CA LEU A 487 22.24 -19.31 16.43
C LEU A 487 22.07 -20.79 16.09
N PRO A 488 21.22 -21.15 15.12
CA PRO A 488 21.11 -22.55 14.71
C PRO A 488 22.48 -23.02 14.21
N ASP A 489 22.87 -24.23 14.56
CA ASP A 489 24.13 -24.84 14.11
C ASP A 489 24.24 -24.85 12.58
N MET A 490 23.10 -24.89 11.90
CA MET A 490 22.98 -24.82 10.44
C MET A 490 21.61 -24.24 10.06
N ILE A 491 21.62 -23.28 9.13
CA ILE A 491 20.43 -22.78 8.49
C ILE A 491 20.51 -23.07 6.97
N THR A 492 19.42 -23.60 6.40
CA THR A 492 19.38 -23.79 4.95
C THR A 492 19.09 -22.47 4.22
N PHE A 493 19.38 -22.41 2.94
CA PHE A 493 19.10 -21.22 2.12
C PHE A 493 17.60 -20.88 2.11
N LEU A 494 16.72 -21.88 2.06
CA LEU A 494 15.28 -21.67 2.09
C LEU A 494 14.82 -21.22 3.47
N ASP A 495 15.36 -21.79 4.55
CA ASP A 495 15.04 -21.37 5.91
C ASP A 495 15.46 -19.92 6.18
N MET A 496 16.61 -19.49 5.63
CA MET A 496 17.06 -18.09 5.70
C MET A 496 16.05 -17.12 5.09
N TYR A 497 15.41 -17.50 3.98
CA TYR A 497 14.34 -16.72 3.36
C TYR A 497 12.94 -16.96 3.98
N GLY A 498 12.84 -17.84 4.97
CA GLY A 498 11.57 -18.19 5.63
C GLY A 498 10.57 -18.89 4.71
N VAL A 499 11.06 -19.66 3.73
CA VAL A 499 10.24 -20.36 2.75
C VAL A 499 10.52 -21.86 2.77
N ASP A 500 9.52 -22.66 2.46
CA ASP A 500 9.62 -24.12 2.41
C ASP A 500 9.88 -24.66 0.98
N ARG A 501 9.70 -23.82 -0.06
CA ARG A 501 9.83 -24.19 -1.46
C ARG A 501 10.51 -23.11 -2.28
N ILE A 502 11.22 -23.52 -3.34
CA ILE A 502 11.92 -22.61 -4.25
C ILE A 502 10.97 -21.64 -4.94
N GLU A 503 9.76 -22.09 -5.27
CA GLU A 503 8.74 -21.28 -5.93
C GLU A 503 8.32 -20.07 -5.08
N HIS A 504 8.44 -20.18 -3.76
CA HIS A 504 8.08 -19.11 -2.82
C HIS A 504 9.15 -18.01 -2.71
N LEU A 505 10.35 -18.21 -3.25
CA LEU A 505 11.40 -17.18 -3.31
C LEU A 505 11.01 -15.97 -4.15
N ASN A 506 10.12 -16.17 -5.11
CA ASN A 506 9.50 -15.13 -5.93
C ASN A 506 10.49 -14.19 -6.64
N PRO A 507 11.52 -14.70 -7.35
CA PRO A 507 12.58 -13.89 -7.92
C PRO A 507 12.08 -12.88 -8.94
N LEU A 508 11.02 -13.20 -9.69
CA LEU A 508 10.49 -12.31 -10.74
C LEU A 508 10.00 -10.95 -10.19
N ILE A 509 9.50 -10.92 -8.96
CA ILE A 509 9.08 -9.68 -8.31
C ILE A 509 10.32 -8.93 -7.85
N ARG A 510 11.24 -9.61 -7.17
CA ARG A 510 12.49 -9.01 -6.65
C ARG A 510 13.34 -8.38 -7.75
N TRP A 511 13.44 -9.02 -8.92
CA TRP A 511 14.16 -8.50 -10.07
C TRP A 511 13.57 -7.20 -10.65
N LYS A 512 12.28 -6.98 -10.51
CA LYS A 512 11.63 -5.75 -10.98
C LYS A 512 11.89 -4.55 -10.08
N GLU A 513 12.11 -4.80 -8.82
CA GLU A 513 12.12 -3.76 -7.79
C GLU A 513 13.52 -3.46 -7.27
N ASN A 514 14.43 -4.42 -7.31
CA ASN A 514 15.82 -4.20 -6.95
C ASN A 514 16.59 -3.59 -8.12
N ASN A 515 17.33 -2.53 -7.83
CA ASN A 515 18.15 -1.85 -8.82
C ASN A 515 19.63 -1.95 -8.41
N PRO A 516 20.47 -2.73 -9.12
CA PRO A 516 21.86 -2.94 -8.76
C PRO A 516 22.74 -1.69 -8.90
N THR A 517 22.25 -0.65 -9.58
CA THR A 517 22.96 0.65 -9.65
C THR A 517 22.83 1.47 -8.37
N VAL A 518 21.90 1.10 -7.50
CA VAL A 518 21.62 1.78 -6.23
C VAL A 518 22.15 0.98 -5.05
N SER A 519 21.94 -0.34 -5.03
CA SER A 519 22.31 -1.25 -3.94
C SER A 519 22.53 -2.65 -4.48
N LEU A 520 23.49 -3.36 -3.94
CA LEU A 520 23.76 -4.78 -4.19
C LEU A 520 23.53 -5.62 -2.91
N SER A 521 22.54 -5.21 -2.12
CA SER A 521 22.20 -5.86 -0.85
C SER A 521 21.63 -7.25 -1.08
N ALA A 522 22.25 -8.26 -0.47
CA ALA A 522 21.79 -9.63 -0.51
C ALA A 522 21.95 -10.31 0.85
N PRO A 523 20.94 -11.04 1.35
CA PRO A 523 21.05 -11.77 2.61
C PRO A 523 22.07 -12.92 2.49
N VAL A 524 22.89 -13.10 3.52
CA VAL A 524 23.94 -14.12 3.59
C VAL A 524 23.83 -15.01 4.82
N GLY A 525 22.91 -14.72 5.72
CA GLY A 525 22.68 -15.45 6.94
C GLY A 525 21.63 -14.79 7.80
N VAL A 526 21.53 -15.21 9.03
CA VAL A 526 20.71 -14.59 10.09
C VAL A 526 21.60 -14.21 11.26
N ASP A 527 21.25 -13.14 11.95
CA ASP A 527 21.92 -12.73 13.18
C ASP A 527 21.41 -13.49 14.41
N THR A 528 21.89 -13.14 15.59
CA THR A 528 21.49 -13.75 16.87
C THR A 528 20.04 -13.48 17.25
N THR A 529 19.38 -12.52 16.60
CA THR A 529 17.97 -12.20 16.79
C THR A 529 17.05 -12.91 15.77
N GLY A 530 17.67 -13.65 14.81
CA GLY A 530 16.94 -14.30 13.72
C GLY A 530 16.61 -13.38 12.57
N GLU A 531 17.11 -12.14 12.58
CA GLU A 531 16.97 -11.21 11.46
C GLU A 531 17.95 -11.51 10.32
N LEU A 532 17.56 -11.17 9.09
CA LEU A 532 18.41 -11.38 7.92
C LEU A 532 19.65 -10.50 8.00
N PHE A 533 20.81 -11.14 8.04
CA PHE A 533 22.08 -10.45 7.88
C PHE A 533 22.38 -10.26 6.39
N THR A 534 22.39 -9.00 5.94
CA THR A 534 22.59 -8.63 4.54
C THR A 534 23.99 -8.06 4.28
N LEU A 535 24.56 -8.41 3.13
CA LEU A 535 25.82 -7.86 2.65
C LEU A 535 25.55 -7.03 1.39
N ASP A 536 26.00 -5.78 1.39
CA ASP A 536 25.86 -4.87 0.24
C ASP A 536 27.24 -4.46 -0.29
N LEU A 537 27.67 -5.07 -1.40
CA LEU A 537 28.93 -4.79 -2.06
C LEU A 537 28.88 -3.61 -3.05
N HIS A 538 27.83 -2.79 -3.00
CA HIS A 538 27.81 -1.56 -3.76
C HIS A 538 28.82 -0.55 -3.19
N GLU A 539 29.50 0.22 -4.06
CA GLU A 539 30.56 1.17 -3.68
C GLU A 539 30.14 2.22 -2.64
N LYS A 540 28.86 2.54 -2.56
CA LYS A 540 28.28 3.51 -1.61
C LYS A 540 28.07 2.95 -0.20
N TYR A 541 28.17 1.64 -0.02
CA TYR A 541 27.89 0.97 1.25
C TYR A 541 29.12 0.25 1.80
N GLN A 542 29.18 -1.07 1.70
CA GLN A 542 30.28 -1.87 2.24
C GLN A 542 31.47 -1.99 1.28
N GLY A 543 31.32 -1.38 0.09
CA GLY A 543 32.38 -1.27 -0.91
C GLY A 543 32.41 -2.40 -1.93
N PRO A 544 33.06 -2.19 -3.11
CA PRO A 544 33.05 -3.19 -4.17
C PRO A 544 33.94 -4.42 -3.90
N HIS A 545 34.73 -4.42 -2.83
CA HIS A 545 35.68 -5.48 -2.50
C HIS A 545 35.43 -6.07 -1.12
N GLY A 546 35.47 -7.39 -1.03
CA GLY A 546 35.36 -8.14 0.21
C GLY A 546 36.52 -9.09 0.40
N LEU A 547 36.93 -9.30 1.65
CA LEU A 547 37.90 -10.32 2.03
C LEU A 547 37.23 -11.39 2.88
N VAL A 548 37.23 -12.63 2.41
CA VAL A 548 36.74 -13.79 3.15
C VAL A 548 37.90 -14.64 3.59
N ALA A 549 38.15 -14.70 4.89
CA ALA A 549 39.26 -15.48 5.48
C ALA A 549 38.71 -16.50 6.47
N GLY A 550 39.38 -17.65 6.57
CA GLY A 550 39.04 -18.72 7.50
C GLY A 550 39.84 -19.98 7.20
N MET A 551 39.85 -20.92 8.15
CA MET A 551 40.51 -22.21 8.00
C MET A 551 39.81 -23.13 7.00
N THR A 552 40.44 -24.20 6.57
CA THR A 552 39.79 -25.24 5.76
C THR A 552 38.65 -25.86 6.55
N GLY A 553 37.47 -25.99 5.90
CA GLY A 553 36.25 -26.50 6.56
C GLY A 553 35.41 -25.47 7.36
N SER A 554 35.82 -24.17 7.38
CA SER A 554 35.10 -23.12 8.10
C SER A 554 33.88 -22.56 7.37
N GLY A 555 33.44 -23.14 6.25
CA GLY A 555 32.24 -22.70 5.52
C GLY A 555 32.47 -21.56 4.50
N LYS A 556 33.72 -21.16 4.19
CA LYS A 556 33.99 -20.07 3.23
C LYS A 556 33.31 -20.26 1.87
N SER A 557 33.39 -21.49 1.34
CA SER A 557 32.77 -21.79 0.04
C SER A 557 31.25 -21.76 0.13
N GLU A 558 30.65 -22.26 1.19
CA GLU A 558 29.20 -22.21 1.46
C GLU A 558 28.73 -20.76 1.57
N PHE A 559 29.48 -19.90 2.27
CA PHE A 559 29.17 -18.47 2.37
C PHE A 559 29.15 -17.80 0.99
N ILE A 560 30.16 -18.08 0.12
CA ILE A 560 30.23 -17.51 -1.23
C ILE A 560 29.05 -18.03 -2.09
N ILE A 561 28.74 -19.33 -2.00
CA ILE A 561 27.59 -19.93 -2.71
C ILE A 561 26.30 -19.28 -2.26
N THR A 562 26.09 -19.14 -0.96
CA THR A 562 24.91 -18.47 -0.39
C THR A 562 24.78 -17.04 -0.91
N TYR A 563 25.86 -16.27 -0.95
CA TYR A 563 25.87 -14.92 -1.48
C TYR A 563 25.50 -14.88 -2.97
N ILE A 564 26.10 -15.75 -3.80
CA ILE A 564 25.79 -15.85 -5.24
C ILE A 564 24.30 -16.20 -5.45
N LEU A 565 23.78 -17.19 -4.72
CA LEU A 565 22.38 -17.58 -4.80
C LEU A 565 21.45 -16.44 -4.38
N SER A 566 21.80 -15.73 -3.31
CA SER A 566 21.03 -14.58 -2.84
C SER A 566 21.02 -13.44 -3.87
N MET A 567 22.16 -13.16 -4.51
CA MET A 567 22.23 -12.19 -5.60
C MET A 567 21.36 -12.62 -6.79
N ALA A 568 21.38 -13.90 -7.17
CA ALA A 568 20.57 -14.43 -8.26
C ALA A 568 19.05 -14.38 -7.95
N VAL A 569 18.67 -14.52 -6.69
CA VAL A 569 17.26 -14.39 -6.26
C VAL A 569 16.80 -12.93 -6.28
N ASN A 570 17.68 -11.99 -5.94
CA ASN A 570 17.32 -10.60 -5.75
C ASN A 570 17.51 -9.70 -6.99
N TYR A 571 18.38 -10.07 -7.95
CA TYR A 571 18.72 -9.23 -9.10
C TYR A 571 18.58 -9.97 -10.43
N HIS A 572 18.17 -9.24 -11.46
CA HIS A 572 17.94 -9.80 -12.79
C HIS A 572 19.26 -10.28 -13.43
N PRO A 573 19.27 -11.43 -14.14
CA PRO A 573 20.47 -11.97 -14.76
C PRO A 573 21.07 -11.10 -15.88
N ASP A 574 20.29 -10.19 -16.47
CA ASP A 574 20.80 -9.21 -17.43
C ASP A 574 21.55 -8.05 -16.76
N GLU A 575 21.41 -7.87 -15.45
CA GLU A 575 21.98 -6.76 -14.68
C GLU A 575 23.14 -7.20 -13.81
N VAL A 576 23.11 -8.43 -13.30
CA VAL A 576 24.17 -9.01 -12.46
C VAL A 576 24.63 -10.33 -13.06
N ALA A 577 25.95 -10.45 -13.31
CA ALA A 577 26.60 -11.66 -13.79
C ALA A 577 27.75 -12.07 -12.84
N PHE A 578 28.06 -13.38 -12.81
CA PHE A 578 29.09 -13.97 -11.96
C PHE A 578 30.23 -14.54 -12.79
#